data_96259602fc283b2398c424c8a21eb190
#
_entry.id   96259602fc283b2398c424c8a21eb190
#
_cell.length_a   1.000
_cell.length_b   1.000
_cell.length_c   1.000
_cell.angle_alpha   90.00
_cell.angle_beta   90.00
_cell.angle_gamma   90.00
#
_symmetry.space_group_name_H-M   'P 1'
#
loop_
_entity.id
_entity.type
_entity.pdbx_description
1 polymer ?
#
loop_
_entity_poly.entity_id
_entity_poly.type
_entity_poly.pdbx_seq_one_letter_code
_entity_poly.pdbx_strand_id
1 'polypeptide(L)'
;HGGSDPGKVGINGALEKDINLSIALKLKDLLEQREISVVLTRDSDAGLSPADATNKKAADMQKRCQIIADANPAFTVSIHQNSYPDAAVKGAQVFYYTDSKEGEKLALCMQAALVAGLDPANHRKAKGNKTYYMLKKTDAVLVICECGFLSNPEEEALLNTKEYQKKVADALCDGVLTYLGEKKNGKEKTQTKTEETAAGAASAYACPAGGL
;
A
#
# COMPACT_ATOMS: atom_id res chain seq x y z
N HIS A 1 -10.90 5.75 8.21
CA HIS A 1 -11.28 6.49 9.41
C HIS A 1 -11.03 7.98 9.25
N GLY A 2 -11.77 8.84 9.96
CA GLY A 2 -11.67 10.30 9.94
C GLY A 2 -12.92 10.96 10.49
N GLY A 3 -12.82 12.21 10.94
CA GLY A 3 -13.92 12.94 11.57
C GLY A 3 -14.45 12.20 12.81
N SER A 4 -15.74 11.85 12.79
CA SER A 4 -16.40 11.13 13.90
C SER A 4 -16.05 9.62 14.00
N ASP A 5 -15.40 9.03 12.98
CA ASP A 5 -14.91 7.64 13.05
C ASP A 5 -13.46 7.62 13.54
N PRO A 6 -13.17 7.28 14.82
CA PRO A 6 -11.83 7.26 15.35
C PRO A 6 -10.98 6.09 14.81
N GLY A 7 -11.60 5.09 14.16
CA GLY A 7 -10.98 3.81 13.91
C GLY A 7 -10.84 2.99 15.20
N LYS A 8 -9.77 2.27 15.35
CA LYS A 8 -9.42 1.63 16.62
C LYS A 8 -8.93 2.67 17.61
N VAL A 9 -9.32 2.48 18.87
CA VAL A 9 -8.81 3.27 19.99
C VAL A 9 -7.81 2.40 20.72
N GLY A 10 -6.62 2.92 20.89
CA GLY A 10 -5.54 2.24 21.60
C GLY A 10 -5.80 2.10 23.09
N ILE A 11 -4.98 1.31 23.76
CA ILE A 11 -5.12 1.03 25.20
C ILE A 11 -4.99 2.30 26.04
N ASN A 12 -4.13 3.24 25.61
CA ASN A 12 -3.91 4.53 26.27
C ASN A 12 -4.63 5.67 25.56
N GLY A 13 -5.57 5.37 24.66
CA GLY A 13 -6.45 6.35 24.02
C GLY A 13 -5.93 6.93 22.69
N ALA A 14 -4.86 6.42 22.12
CA ALA A 14 -4.42 6.81 20.79
C ALA A 14 -5.49 6.50 19.73
N LEU A 15 -5.76 7.43 18.82
CA LEU A 15 -6.78 7.25 17.79
C LEU A 15 -6.14 6.81 16.47
N GLU A 16 -6.61 5.70 15.92
CA GLU A 16 -6.13 5.17 14.63
C GLU A 16 -6.20 6.22 13.52
N LYS A 17 -7.28 7.00 13.46
CA LYS A 17 -7.47 8.04 12.44
C LYS A 17 -6.34 9.07 12.41
N ASP A 18 -5.83 9.47 13.58
CA ASP A 18 -4.81 10.52 13.70
C ASP A 18 -3.44 9.97 13.30
N ILE A 19 -3.12 8.76 13.75
CA ILE A 19 -1.89 8.06 13.38
C ILE A 19 -1.84 7.80 11.87
N ASN A 20 -2.94 7.28 11.29
CA ASN A 20 -3.05 7.00 9.86
C ASN A 20 -2.85 8.27 9.02
N LEU A 21 -3.48 9.39 9.41
CA LEU A 21 -3.33 10.66 8.71
C LEU A 21 -1.89 11.18 8.78
N SER A 22 -1.29 11.14 9.97
CA SER A 22 0.07 11.60 10.18
C SER A 22 1.09 10.82 9.34
N ILE A 23 0.95 9.49 9.26
CA ILE A 23 1.80 8.64 8.42
C ILE A 23 1.54 8.92 6.94
N ALA A 24 0.27 9.05 6.51
CA ALA A 24 -0.11 9.29 5.12
C ALA A 24 0.47 10.63 4.60
N LEU A 25 0.41 11.70 5.38
CA LEU A 25 0.98 12.99 5.00
C LEU A 25 2.50 12.92 4.86
N LYS A 26 3.20 12.25 5.79
CA LYS A 26 4.65 12.04 5.69
C LYS A 26 5.04 11.19 4.48
N LEU A 27 4.27 10.13 4.21
CA LEU A 27 4.52 9.27 3.04
C LEU A 27 4.29 10.04 1.74
N LYS A 28 3.23 10.87 1.67
CA LYS A 28 2.98 11.76 0.52
C LYS A 28 4.20 12.64 0.25
N ASP A 29 4.69 13.36 1.26
CA ASP A 29 5.85 14.24 1.11
C ASP A 29 7.09 13.49 0.61
N LEU A 30 7.35 12.28 1.13
CA LEU A 30 8.47 11.44 0.71
C LEU A 30 8.36 10.96 -0.75
N LEU A 31 7.16 10.63 -1.21
CA LEU A 31 6.92 10.17 -2.58
C LEU A 31 6.96 11.34 -3.57
N GLU A 32 6.37 12.48 -3.23
CA GLU A 32 6.39 13.68 -4.09
C GLU A 32 7.80 14.25 -4.28
N GLN A 33 8.67 14.20 -3.26
CA GLN A 33 10.10 14.52 -3.40
C GLN A 33 10.84 13.59 -4.38
N ARG A 34 10.23 12.46 -4.77
CA ARG A 34 10.73 11.50 -5.75
C ARG A 34 9.95 11.52 -7.05
N GLU A 35 9.23 12.62 -7.29
CA GLU A 35 8.42 12.85 -8.50
C GLU A 35 7.30 11.81 -8.70
N ILE A 36 6.84 11.18 -7.59
CA ILE A 36 5.69 10.27 -7.59
C ILE A 36 4.45 11.06 -7.16
N SER A 37 3.52 11.26 -8.09
CA SER A 37 2.26 11.96 -7.81
C SER A 37 1.39 11.17 -6.85
N VAL A 38 0.84 11.84 -5.81
CA VAL A 38 0.04 11.22 -4.76
C VAL A 38 -1.32 11.92 -4.63
N VAL A 39 -2.38 11.10 -4.64
CA VAL A 39 -3.74 11.54 -4.30
C VAL A 39 -4.12 10.94 -2.95
N LEU A 40 -4.50 11.79 -2.00
CA LEU A 40 -5.00 11.35 -0.70
C LEU A 40 -6.53 11.24 -0.72
N THR A 41 -7.08 10.24 -0.06
CA THR A 41 -8.54 10.15 0.14
C THR A 41 -9.03 11.17 1.17
N ARG A 42 -8.18 11.60 2.09
CA ARG A 42 -8.34 12.76 2.98
C ARG A 42 -6.98 13.32 3.39
N ASP A 43 -6.90 14.61 3.63
CA ASP A 43 -5.70 15.36 4.05
C ASP A 43 -5.87 16.06 5.41
N SER A 44 -7.03 15.90 6.03
CA SER A 44 -7.42 16.52 7.29
C SER A 44 -8.23 15.56 8.15
N ASP A 45 -8.55 15.92 9.40
CA ASP A 45 -9.47 15.15 10.25
C ASP A 45 -10.92 15.37 9.82
N ALA A 46 -11.25 14.89 8.62
CA ALA A 46 -12.60 14.92 8.08
C ALA A 46 -13.10 13.52 7.77
N GLY A 47 -14.38 13.28 8.00
CA GLY A 47 -15.10 12.14 7.46
C GLY A 47 -15.55 12.44 6.03
N LEU A 48 -15.65 11.43 5.19
CA LEU A 48 -16.05 11.56 3.79
C LEU A 48 -17.54 11.24 3.56
N SER A 49 -18.24 10.81 4.61
CA SER A 49 -19.67 10.52 4.53
C SER A 49 -20.50 11.82 4.46
N PRO A 50 -21.58 11.87 3.65
CA PRO A 50 -22.56 12.95 3.73
C PRO A 50 -23.13 13.10 5.14
N ALA A 51 -23.51 14.32 5.51
CA ALA A 51 -24.04 14.63 6.85
C ALA A 51 -25.33 13.86 7.18
N ASP A 52 -26.15 13.62 6.17
CA ASP A 52 -27.46 12.94 6.22
C ASP A 52 -27.37 11.41 6.02
N ALA A 53 -26.17 10.86 5.85
CA ALA A 53 -26.00 9.42 5.66
C ALA A 53 -26.45 8.63 6.90
N THR A 54 -27.37 7.69 6.70
CA THR A 54 -27.87 6.78 7.76
C THR A 54 -26.79 5.82 8.27
N ASN A 55 -25.89 5.40 7.36
CA ASN A 55 -24.72 4.58 7.71
C ASN A 55 -23.45 5.32 7.27
N LYS A 56 -22.97 6.21 8.15
CA LYS A 56 -21.80 7.05 7.89
C LYS A 56 -20.55 6.24 7.54
N LYS A 57 -20.31 5.11 8.21
CA LYS A 57 -19.14 4.27 7.95
C LYS A 57 -19.18 3.62 6.55
N ALA A 58 -20.33 3.11 6.15
CA ALA A 58 -20.50 2.54 4.81
C ALA A 58 -20.34 3.63 3.72
N ALA A 59 -20.96 4.81 3.92
CA ALA A 59 -20.86 5.93 3.00
C ALA A 59 -19.42 6.47 2.87
N ASP A 60 -18.68 6.56 3.98
CA ASP A 60 -17.25 6.93 3.97
C ASP A 60 -16.41 5.94 3.15
N MET A 61 -16.59 4.64 3.37
CA MET A 61 -15.88 3.61 2.60
C MET A 61 -16.24 3.64 1.10
N GLN A 62 -17.51 3.86 0.76
CA GLN A 62 -17.95 4.02 -0.64
C GLN A 62 -17.30 5.26 -1.28
N LYS A 63 -17.24 6.38 -0.55
CA LYS A 63 -16.61 7.59 -1.06
C LYS A 63 -15.10 7.40 -1.29
N ARG A 64 -14.40 6.66 -0.42
CA ARG A 64 -12.99 6.30 -0.65
C ARG A 64 -12.82 5.45 -1.90
N CYS A 65 -13.66 4.44 -2.12
CA CYS A 65 -13.64 3.65 -3.35
C CYS A 65 -13.87 4.54 -4.59
N GLN A 66 -14.80 5.50 -4.50
CA GLN A 66 -15.05 6.44 -5.60
C GLN A 66 -13.84 7.33 -5.89
N ILE A 67 -13.20 7.90 -4.87
CA ILE A 67 -11.98 8.71 -5.03
C ILE A 67 -10.86 7.89 -5.70
N ILE A 68 -10.69 6.62 -5.31
CA ILE A 68 -9.71 5.73 -5.92
C ILE A 68 -10.05 5.47 -7.39
N ALA A 69 -11.32 5.21 -7.71
CA ALA A 69 -11.76 4.96 -9.07
C ALA A 69 -11.56 6.20 -9.96
N ASP A 70 -11.93 7.39 -9.46
CA ASP A 70 -11.79 8.66 -10.18
C ASP A 70 -10.31 9.03 -10.42
N ALA A 71 -9.44 8.74 -9.46
CA ALA A 71 -8.01 8.99 -9.57
C ALA A 71 -7.30 7.99 -10.51
N ASN A 72 -7.89 6.82 -10.72
CA ASN A 72 -7.32 5.71 -11.52
C ASN A 72 -5.81 5.51 -11.28
N PRO A 73 -5.37 5.27 -10.03
CA PRO A 73 -3.96 5.23 -9.69
C PRO A 73 -3.29 3.94 -10.18
N ALA A 74 -1.98 3.97 -10.36
CA ALA A 74 -1.19 2.77 -10.66
C ALA A 74 -1.28 1.72 -9.52
N PHE A 75 -1.45 2.17 -8.29
CA PHE A 75 -1.72 1.38 -7.08
C PHE A 75 -2.18 2.26 -5.93
N THR A 76 -2.72 1.63 -4.89
CA THR A 76 -3.21 2.30 -3.68
C THR A 76 -2.62 1.66 -2.44
N VAL A 77 -2.17 2.50 -1.50
CA VAL A 77 -1.71 2.08 -0.16
C VAL A 77 -2.69 2.59 0.87
N SER A 78 -3.38 1.70 1.56
CA SER A 78 -4.28 2.01 2.65
C SER A 78 -3.56 1.80 3.99
N ILE A 79 -3.40 2.88 4.78
CA ILE A 79 -2.66 2.88 6.03
C ILE A 79 -3.63 2.68 7.18
N HIS A 80 -3.35 1.70 8.03
CA HIS A 80 -4.15 1.28 9.17
C HIS A 80 -3.31 0.90 10.37
N GLN A 81 -3.98 0.81 11.54
CA GLN A 81 -3.42 0.25 12.76
C GLN A 81 -4.33 -0.90 13.22
N ASN A 82 -3.72 -2.04 13.48
CA ASN A 82 -4.43 -3.25 13.86
C ASN A 82 -4.86 -3.23 15.34
N SER A 83 -5.72 -4.19 15.70
CA SER A 83 -6.10 -4.44 17.08
C SER A 83 -6.49 -5.91 17.23
N TYR A 84 -6.10 -6.54 18.33
CA TYR A 84 -6.42 -7.92 18.64
C TYR A 84 -6.70 -8.08 20.15
N PRO A 85 -7.57 -9.02 20.55
CA PRO A 85 -7.91 -9.21 21.97
C PRO A 85 -6.72 -9.55 22.89
N ASP A 86 -5.74 -10.29 22.39
CA ASP A 86 -4.49 -10.57 23.10
C ASP A 86 -3.51 -9.42 22.88
N ALA A 87 -3.18 -8.71 23.95
CA ALA A 87 -2.27 -7.57 23.95
C ALA A 87 -0.80 -7.95 23.65
N ALA A 88 -0.44 -9.23 23.72
CA ALA A 88 0.89 -9.70 23.33
C ALA A 88 1.08 -9.75 21.79
N VAL A 89 -0.01 -9.70 21.02
CA VAL A 89 0.04 -9.75 19.57
C VAL A 89 0.57 -8.42 19.01
N LYS A 90 1.63 -8.50 18.18
CA LYS A 90 2.31 -7.35 17.59
C LYS A 90 2.87 -7.65 16.21
N GLY A 91 3.42 -6.61 15.56
CA GLY A 91 4.13 -6.69 14.29
C GLY A 91 3.28 -6.27 13.10
N ALA A 92 3.86 -5.41 12.24
CA ALA A 92 3.22 -4.93 11.03
C ALA A 92 2.87 -6.06 10.06
N GLN A 93 1.71 -5.95 9.39
CA GLN A 93 1.26 -6.94 8.41
C GLN A 93 0.52 -6.28 7.24
N VAL A 94 0.83 -6.72 6.02
CA VAL A 94 0.20 -6.20 4.79
C VAL A 94 -0.80 -7.20 4.25
N PHE A 95 -1.98 -6.69 3.86
CA PHE A 95 -3.04 -7.47 3.23
C PHE A 95 -3.28 -7.02 1.80
N TYR A 96 -3.62 -7.98 0.93
CA TYR A 96 -3.98 -7.75 -0.46
C TYR A 96 -5.19 -8.58 -0.86
N TYR A 97 -5.87 -8.23 -1.94
CA TYR A 97 -6.96 -9.07 -2.45
C TYR A 97 -6.40 -10.39 -3.00
N THR A 98 -6.86 -11.51 -2.49
CA THR A 98 -6.27 -12.85 -2.72
C THR A 98 -6.09 -13.20 -4.20
N ASP A 99 -6.97 -12.70 -5.08
CA ASP A 99 -6.93 -13.02 -6.52
C ASP A 99 -6.13 -11.95 -7.31
N SER A 100 -5.58 -10.92 -6.66
CA SER A 100 -4.79 -9.86 -7.29
C SER A 100 -3.30 -10.20 -7.28
N LYS A 101 -2.76 -10.63 -8.42
CA LYS A 101 -1.32 -10.92 -8.58
C LYS A 101 -0.44 -9.67 -8.40
N GLU A 102 -0.89 -8.52 -8.91
CA GLU A 102 -0.18 -7.26 -8.74
C GLU A 102 -0.30 -6.73 -7.30
N GLY A 103 -1.46 -6.94 -6.65
CA GLY A 103 -1.64 -6.64 -5.23
C GLY A 103 -0.73 -7.49 -4.35
N GLU A 104 -0.53 -8.77 -4.68
CA GLU A 104 0.41 -9.65 -3.99
C GLU A 104 1.85 -9.15 -4.11
N LYS A 105 2.31 -8.79 -5.32
CA LYS A 105 3.66 -8.25 -5.53
C LYS A 105 3.90 -6.98 -4.73
N LEU A 106 2.95 -6.03 -4.79
CA LEU A 106 3.03 -4.81 -3.98
C LEU A 106 3.07 -5.14 -2.49
N ALA A 107 2.22 -6.05 -2.02
CA ALA A 107 2.16 -6.44 -0.61
C ALA A 107 3.46 -7.11 -0.13
N LEU A 108 4.12 -7.90 -0.97
CA LEU A 108 5.42 -8.51 -0.64
C LEU A 108 6.52 -7.45 -0.48
N CYS A 109 6.60 -6.47 -1.39
CA CYS A 109 7.56 -5.36 -1.28
C CYS A 109 7.30 -4.53 0.00
N MET A 110 6.03 -4.17 0.25
CA MET A 110 5.64 -3.40 1.43
C MET A 110 5.91 -4.16 2.73
N GLN A 111 5.57 -5.45 2.79
CA GLN A 111 5.82 -6.28 3.97
C GLN A 111 7.32 -6.40 4.27
N ALA A 112 8.14 -6.65 3.26
CA ALA A 112 9.59 -6.76 3.42
C ALA A 112 10.19 -5.45 3.96
N ALA A 113 9.75 -4.31 3.42
CA ALA A 113 10.21 -3.00 3.86
C ALA A 113 9.78 -2.66 5.30
N LEU A 114 8.52 -2.97 5.66
CA LEU A 114 8.03 -2.79 7.04
C LEU A 114 8.79 -3.66 8.04
N VAL A 115 9.08 -4.92 7.71
CA VAL A 115 9.90 -5.80 8.57
C VAL A 115 11.30 -5.24 8.73
N ALA A 116 11.97 -4.90 7.63
CA ALA A 116 13.33 -4.38 7.67
C ALA A 116 13.44 -3.04 8.40
N GLY A 117 12.46 -2.16 8.18
CA GLY A 117 12.47 -0.80 8.71
C GLY A 117 11.98 -0.69 10.16
N LEU A 118 11.04 -1.52 10.61
CA LEU A 118 10.40 -1.37 11.93
C LEU A 118 10.87 -2.40 12.95
N ASP A 119 10.76 -3.69 12.61
CA ASP A 119 11.10 -4.80 13.49
C ASP A 119 11.59 -6.01 12.68
N PRO A 120 12.92 -6.23 12.57
CA PRO A 120 13.47 -7.37 11.86
C PRO A 120 13.11 -8.74 12.47
N ALA A 121 12.65 -8.78 13.73
CA ALA A 121 12.14 -9.98 14.37
C ALA A 121 10.67 -10.28 14.07
N ASN A 122 9.99 -9.41 13.33
CA ASN A 122 8.62 -9.64 12.89
C ASN A 122 8.56 -10.72 11.80
N HIS A 123 7.98 -11.86 12.11
CA HIS A 123 7.85 -13.01 11.20
C HIS A 123 6.54 -13.03 10.40
N ARG A 124 5.71 -11.98 10.50
CA ARG A 124 4.47 -11.87 9.73
C ARG A 124 4.79 -11.74 8.24
N LYS A 125 3.91 -12.34 7.43
CA LYS A 125 4.02 -12.33 5.97
C LYS A 125 2.83 -11.57 5.38
N ALA A 126 2.99 -11.03 4.18
CA ALA A 126 1.87 -10.52 3.40
C ALA A 126 0.79 -11.60 3.27
N LYS A 127 -0.49 -11.21 3.40
CA LYS A 127 -1.61 -12.15 3.50
C LYS A 127 -2.74 -11.77 2.55
N GLY A 128 -3.19 -12.74 1.74
CA GLY A 128 -4.39 -12.62 0.92
C GLY A 128 -5.65 -12.50 1.79
N ASN A 129 -6.57 -11.60 1.40
CA ASN A 129 -7.84 -11.37 2.09
C ASN A 129 -8.97 -11.13 1.08
N LYS A 130 -10.11 -11.78 1.26
CA LYS A 130 -11.32 -11.64 0.43
C LYS A 130 -12.47 -10.90 1.13
N THR A 131 -12.28 -10.50 2.37
CA THR A 131 -13.37 -9.95 3.20
C THR A 131 -13.29 -8.46 3.46
N TYR A 132 -12.08 -7.86 3.41
CA TYR A 132 -11.92 -6.43 3.63
C TYR A 132 -12.62 -5.64 2.53
N TYR A 133 -13.45 -4.68 2.95
CA TYR A 133 -14.33 -3.95 2.05
C TYR A 133 -13.59 -3.29 0.89
N MET A 134 -12.53 -2.52 1.19
CA MET A 134 -11.76 -1.81 0.18
C MET A 134 -11.08 -2.74 -0.82
N LEU A 135 -10.52 -3.87 -0.34
CA LEU A 135 -9.91 -4.88 -1.21
C LEU A 135 -10.92 -5.54 -2.17
N LYS A 136 -12.17 -5.70 -1.69
CA LYS A 136 -13.23 -6.37 -2.44
C LYS A 136 -13.97 -5.43 -3.42
N LYS A 137 -14.00 -4.12 -3.13
CA LYS A 137 -14.88 -3.15 -3.80
C LYS A 137 -14.13 -2.17 -4.72
N THR A 138 -12.83 -2.32 -4.87
CA THR A 138 -12.04 -1.56 -5.83
C THR A 138 -11.35 -2.49 -6.83
N ASP A 139 -11.32 -2.10 -8.10
CA ASP A 139 -10.58 -2.79 -9.14
C ASP A 139 -9.11 -2.35 -9.20
N ALA A 140 -8.75 -1.30 -8.46
CA ALA A 140 -7.38 -0.84 -8.35
C ALA A 140 -6.48 -1.85 -7.63
N VAL A 141 -5.21 -1.89 -7.99
CA VAL A 141 -4.18 -2.59 -7.21
C VAL A 141 -4.11 -1.92 -5.83
N LEU A 142 -4.56 -2.60 -4.79
CA LEU A 142 -4.68 -2.03 -3.44
C LEU A 142 -4.10 -2.98 -2.40
N VAL A 143 -3.34 -2.40 -1.46
CA VAL A 143 -2.88 -3.07 -0.25
C VAL A 143 -3.34 -2.32 1.00
N ILE A 144 -3.59 -3.07 2.07
CA ILE A 144 -3.85 -2.54 3.41
C ILE A 144 -2.63 -2.83 4.27
N CYS A 145 -1.98 -1.78 4.75
CA CYS A 145 -0.82 -1.85 5.62
C CYS A 145 -1.25 -1.62 7.07
N GLU A 146 -1.33 -2.68 7.84
CA GLU A 146 -1.49 -2.64 9.29
C GLU A 146 -0.11 -2.42 9.90
N CYS A 147 0.20 -1.18 10.30
CA CYS A 147 1.57 -0.79 10.64
C CYS A 147 2.00 -1.21 12.06
N GLY A 148 1.08 -1.67 12.89
CA GLY A 148 1.27 -2.20 14.24
C GLY A 148 -0.07 -2.35 14.93
N PHE A 149 -0.06 -2.77 16.20
CA PHE A 149 -1.26 -3.06 16.98
C PHE A 149 -1.49 -2.02 18.08
N LEU A 150 -2.60 -1.28 18.01
CA LEU A 150 -3.00 -0.35 19.07
C LEU A 150 -3.46 -1.06 20.34
N SER A 151 -3.72 -2.37 20.29
CA SER A 151 -3.97 -3.24 21.44
C SER A 151 -2.70 -3.69 22.15
N ASN A 152 -1.52 -3.49 21.55
CA ASN A 152 -0.22 -3.78 22.18
C ASN A 152 0.35 -2.49 22.78
N PRO A 153 0.63 -2.45 24.12
CA PRO A 153 1.07 -1.22 24.78
C PRO A 153 2.38 -0.65 24.25
N GLU A 154 3.33 -1.52 23.86
CA GLU A 154 4.63 -1.11 23.34
C GLU A 154 4.47 -0.48 21.93
N GLU A 155 3.70 -1.15 21.05
CA GLU A 155 3.46 -0.63 19.70
C GLU A 155 2.60 0.63 19.71
N GLU A 156 1.55 0.71 20.56
CA GLU A 156 0.75 1.93 20.70
C GLU A 156 1.63 3.11 21.12
N ALA A 157 2.48 2.92 22.14
CA ALA A 157 3.39 3.98 22.61
C ALA A 157 4.30 4.47 21.48
N LEU A 158 4.87 3.57 20.68
CA LEU A 158 5.71 3.91 19.52
C LEU A 158 4.88 4.62 18.42
N LEU A 159 3.77 4.04 18.00
CA LEU A 159 2.89 4.55 16.93
C LEU A 159 2.35 5.96 17.24
N ASN A 160 2.24 6.32 18.51
CA ASN A 160 1.79 7.64 18.94
C ASN A 160 2.92 8.70 18.96
N THR A 161 4.15 8.35 18.53
CA THR A 161 5.27 9.30 18.42
C THR A 161 5.48 9.75 16.96
N LYS A 162 5.87 11.02 16.78
CA LYS A 162 6.17 11.57 15.44
C LYS A 162 7.37 10.89 14.79
N GLU A 163 8.34 10.50 15.59
CA GLU A 163 9.57 9.82 15.18
C GLU A 163 9.26 8.45 14.59
N TYR A 164 8.45 7.65 15.29
CA TYR A 164 8.08 6.33 14.81
C TYR A 164 7.14 6.39 13.61
N GLN A 165 6.18 7.32 13.59
CA GLN A 165 5.33 7.57 12.42
C GLN A 165 6.15 7.94 11.19
N LYS A 166 7.25 8.72 11.37
CA LYS A 166 8.20 9.00 10.28
C LYS A 166 8.90 7.72 9.84
N LYS A 167 9.38 6.90 10.77
CA LYS A 167 10.01 5.61 10.48
C LYS A 167 9.08 4.67 9.70
N VAL A 168 7.79 4.65 10.04
CA VAL A 168 6.77 3.91 9.29
C VAL A 168 6.63 4.46 7.88
N ALA A 169 6.54 5.77 7.71
CA ALA A 169 6.43 6.40 6.40
C ALA A 169 7.67 6.15 5.52
N ASP A 170 8.87 6.20 6.11
CA ASP A 170 10.13 5.84 5.41
C ASP A 170 10.08 4.38 4.91
N ALA A 171 9.70 3.43 5.77
CA ALA A 171 9.58 2.02 5.39
C ALA A 171 8.52 1.79 4.30
N LEU A 172 7.37 2.45 4.38
CA LEU A 172 6.34 2.38 3.33
C LEU A 172 6.85 2.96 2.00
N CYS A 173 7.60 4.06 2.05
CA CYS A 173 8.23 4.67 0.88
C CYS A 173 9.22 3.69 0.22
N ASP A 174 10.08 3.04 0.99
CA ASP A 174 11.03 2.04 0.49
C ASP A 174 10.32 0.86 -0.18
N GLY A 175 9.21 0.40 0.40
CA GLY A 175 8.36 -0.64 -0.20
C GLY A 175 7.78 -0.22 -1.55
N VAL A 176 7.30 1.02 -1.66
CA VAL A 176 6.79 1.60 -2.92
C VAL A 176 7.91 1.68 -3.96
N LEU A 177 9.08 2.20 -3.60
CA LEU A 177 10.20 2.33 -4.51
C LEU A 177 10.71 0.97 -5.02
N THR A 178 10.75 -0.02 -4.14
CA THR A 178 11.10 -1.41 -4.51
C THR A 178 10.12 -1.96 -5.55
N TYR A 179 8.82 -1.82 -5.30
CA TYR A 179 7.79 -2.28 -6.23
C TYR A 179 7.88 -1.59 -7.60
N LEU A 180 8.12 -0.27 -7.62
CA LEU A 180 8.28 0.49 -8.88
C LEU A 180 9.59 0.13 -9.61
N GLY A 181 10.67 -0.13 -8.89
CA GLY A 181 11.95 -0.60 -9.44
C GLY A 181 11.83 -1.97 -10.10
N GLU A 182 11.15 -2.91 -9.50
CA GLU A 182 10.88 -4.24 -10.07
C GLU A 182 10.04 -4.14 -11.36
N LYS A 183 9.05 -3.24 -11.41
CA LYS A 183 8.26 -3.01 -12.64
C LYS A 183 9.10 -2.45 -13.79
N LYS A 184 10.03 -1.51 -13.52
CA LYS A 184 10.93 -0.97 -14.56
C LYS A 184 11.82 -2.08 -15.12
N ASN A 185 12.49 -2.83 -14.27
CA ASN A 185 13.36 -3.95 -14.67
C ASN A 185 12.60 -5.05 -15.45
N GLY A 186 11.34 -5.29 -15.11
CA GLY A 186 10.47 -6.22 -15.83
C GLY A 186 10.13 -5.74 -17.25
N LYS A 187 9.91 -4.43 -17.45
CA LYS A 187 9.64 -3.83 -18.76
C LYS A 187 10.89 -3.84 -19.65
N GLU A 188 12.06 -3.52 -19.10
CA GLU A 188 13.32 -3.57 -19.84
C GLU A 188 13.65 -4.98 -20.33
N LYS A 189 13.48 -6.00 -19.48
CA LYS A 189 13.68 -7.40 -19.88
C LYS A 189 12.72 -7.86 -20.97
N THR A 190 11.49 -7.33 -21.01
CA THR A 190 10.51 -7.66 -22.04
C THR A 190 10.83 -6.97 -23.36
N GLN A 191 11.32 -5.73 -23.32
CA GLN A 191 11.74 -5.00 -24.52
C GLN A 191 12.98 -5.65 -25.17
N THR A 192 14.02 -5.94 -24.40
CA THR A 192 15.22 -6.64 -24.91
C THR A 192 14.90 -8.00 -25.53
N LYS A 193 13.98 -8.76 -24.92
CA LYS A 193 13.58 -10.05 -25.48
C LYS A 193 12.80 -9.90 -26.79
N THR A 194 12.04 -8.83 -26.95
CA THR A 194 11.30 -8.53 -28.20
C THR A 194 12.26 -8.06 -29.29
N GLU A 195 13.30 -7.30 -28.96
CA GLU A 195 14.35 -6.86 -29.90
C GLU A 195 15.24 -8.02 -30.34
N GLU A 196 15.64 -8.92 -29.43
CA GLU A 196 16.39 -10.13 -29.79
C GLU A 196 15.60 -11.08 -30.71
N THR A 197 14.28 -11.24 -30.48
CA THR A 197 13.43 -12.04 -31.38
C THR A 197 13.21 -11.37 -32.73
N ALA A 198 13.15 -10.04 -32.80
CA ALA A 198 13.06 -9.30 -34.06
C ALA A 198 14.37 -9.32 -34.85
N ALA A 199 15.51 -9.22 -34.16
CA ALA A 199 16.83 -9.34 -34.79
C ALA A 199 17.09 -10.77 -35.29
N GLY A 200 16.66 -11.80 -34.57
CA GLY A 200 16.74 -13.20 -34.98
C GLY A 200 15.88 -13.52 -36.22
N ALA A 201 14.71 -12.88 -36.35
CA ALA A 201 13.84 -13.05 -37.52
C ALA A 201 14.37 -12.34 -38.78
N ALA A 202 15.10 -11.22 -38.63
CA ALA A 202 15.70 -10.50 -39.73
C ALA A 202 16.94 -11.22 -40.34
N SER A 203 17.63 -12.06 -39.55
CA SER A 203 18.79 -12.84 -40.01
C SER A 203 18.44 -14.11 -40.81
N ALA A 204 17.16 -14.53 -40.82
CA ALA A 204 16.72 -15.74 -41.49
C ALA A 204 16.32 -15.56 -42.99
N TYR A 205 16.41 -14.35 -43.55
CA TYR A 205 16.08 -14.06 -44.95
C TYR A 205 17.26 -13.42 -45.73
N ALA A 206 18.40 -14.10 -45.70
CA ALA A 206 19.44 -13.85 -46.66
C ALA A 206 19.68 -15.12 -47.48
N CYS A 207 18.93 -15.30 -48.58
CA CYS A 207 19.21 -16.29 -49.60
C CYS A 207 20.43 -15.87 -50.41
N PRO A 208 21.45 -16.71 -50.61
CA PRO A 208 22.52 -16.41 -51.55
C PRO A 208 22.01 -16.56 -52.98
N ALA A 209 22.08 -15.52 -53.77
CA ALA A 209 21.97 -15.62 -55.21
C ALA A 209 23.19 -16.38 -55.76
N GLY A 210 22.99 -17.61 -56.16
CA GLY A 210 23.93 -18.42 -56.90
C GLY A 210 24.04 -17.91 -58.32
N GLY A 211 25.24 -17.55 -58.76
CA GLY A 211 25.57 -17.29 -60.15
C GLY A 211 25.82 -18.54 -60.95
N LEU A 212 25.59 -18.44 -62.19
CA LEU A 212 26.00 -18.98 -63.40
C LEU A 212 25.82 -19.74 -64.18
#